data_bac130b9448931ff329a30bb5bdcbaf2
#
_entry.id   bac130b9448931ff329a30bb5bdcbaf2
#
_cell.length_a   1.000
_cell.length_b   1.000
_cell.length_c   1.000
_cell.angle_alpha   90.00
_cell.angle_beta   90.00
_cell.angle_gamma   90.00
#
_symmetry.space_group_name_H-M   'P 1'
#
loop_
_entity.id
_entity.type
_entity.pdbx_description
1 polymer ?
#
loop_
_entity_poly.entity_id
_entity_poly.type
_entity_poly.pdbx_seq_one_letter_code
_entity_poly.pdbx_strand_id
1 'polypeptide(L)'
;GWIWETVPGAVLEVSGSAGQVLRARVRRNFNGQQAQFVWMGEAVVAADGLARLRVPWSTEDEESGEAAAPLRWVIGQRKGSAEVALQAVLGGGACTSIRDD
;
A
#
# COMPACT_ATOMS: atom_id res chain seq x y z
N GLY A 1 29.72 0.19 -1.31
CA GLY A 1 28.76 -0.68 -1.08
C GLY A 1 27.41 -0.28 -1.53
N TRP A 2 26.87 -1.15 -2.24
CA TRP A 2 25.50 -1.00 -2.58
C TRP A 2 24.68 -1.55 -1.50
N ILE A 3 24.25 -0.70 -0.67
CA ILE A 3 23.24 -1.15 0.22
C ILE A 3 21.95 -0.70 -0.38
N TRP A 4 21.31 -1.62 -0.99
CA TRP A 4 19.91 -1.45 -1.16
C TRP A 4 19.32 -1.60 0.21
N GLU A 5 19.15 -0.50 0.86
CA GLU A 5 18.32 -0.55 2.02
C GLU A 5 16.93 -0.88 1.54
N THR A 6 16.61 -2.15 1.67
CA THR A 6 15.25 -2.55 1.54
C THR A 6 14.50 -1.98 2.72
N VAL A 7 13.79 -0.89 2.47
CA VAL A 7 12.84 -0.40 3.47
C VAL A 7 11.85 -1.53 3.79
N PRO A 8 11.47 -1.70 5.07
CA PRO A 8 10.51 -2.75 5.43
C PRO A 8 9.19 -2.64 4.69
N GLY A 9 8.79 -1.43 4.32
CA GLY A 9 7.48 -1.18 3.74
C GLY A 9 6.39 -1.10 4.80
N ALA A 10 5.32 -0.37 4.51
CA ALA A 10 4.15 -0.33 5.36
C ALA A 10 3.34 -1.62 5.21
N VAL A 11 2.65 -2.02 6.27
CA VAL A 11 1.84 -3.24 6.24
C VAL A 11 0.38 -2.87 6.00
N LEU A 12 -0.18 -3.34 4.90
CA LEU A 12 -1.61 -3.29 4.64
C LEU A 12 -2.21 -4.61 5.12
N GLU A 13 -3.09 -4.53 6.10
CA GLU A 13 -3.75 -5.71 6.65
C GLU A 13 -5.25 -5.63 6.37
N VAL A 14 -5.77 -6.58 5.63
CA VAL A 14 -7.18 -6.62 5.25
C VAL A 14 -7.73 -8.02 5.56
N SER A 15 -8.89 -8.06 6.20
CA SER A 15 -9.56 -9.32 6.49
C SER A 15 -10.24 -9.90 5.26
N GLY A 16 -10.29 -11.21 5.19
CA GLY A 16 -10.96 -11.92 4.11
C GLY A 16 -11.09 -13.40 4.41
N SER A 17 -11.48 -14.17 3.42
CA SER A 17 -11.56 -15.63 3.54
C SER A 17 -10.22 -16.25 3.17
N ALA A 18 -9.79 -17.25 3.93
CA ALA A 18 -8.52 -17.92 3.67
C ALA A 18 -8.43 -18.37 2.22
N GLY A 19 -7.30 -18.09 1.58
CA GLY A 19 -7.07 -18.41 0.17
C GLY A 19 -7.45 -17.32 -0.80
N GLN A 20 -8.21 -16.30 -0.40
CA GLN A 20 -8.47 -15.14 -1.26
C GLN A 20 -7.19 -14.35 -1.48
N VAL A 21 -7.11 -13.64 -2.60
CA VAL A 21 -5.96 -12.81 -2.93
C VAL A 21 -6.30 -11.34 -2.73
N LEU A 22 -5.50 -10.68 -1.89
CA LEU A 22 -5.53 -9.22 -1.75
C LEU A 22 -4.62 -8.63 -2.81
N ARG A 23 -5.14 -7.70 -3.60
CA ARG A 23 -4.36 -6.93 -4.55
C ARG A 23 -4.45 -5.47 -4.19
N ALA A 24 -3.30 -4.80 -4.26
CA ALA A 24 -3.24 -3.38 -3.95
C ALA A 24 -2.39 -2.67 -4.99
N ARG A 25 -2.70 -1.40 -5.19
CA ARG A 25 -1.93 -0.55 -6.09
C ARG A 25 -1.77 0.85 -5.50
N VAL A 26 -0.61 1.42 -5.74
CA VAL A 26 -0.30 2.81 -5.39
C VAL A 26 0.09 3.53 -6.67
N ARG A 27 -0.57 4.66 -6.93
CA ARG A 27 -0.27 5.48 -8.09
C ARG A 27 0.43 6.75 -7.64
N ARG A 28 1.57 7.04 -8.23
CA ARG A 28 2.32 8.27 -7.95
C ARG A 28 2.64 9.01 -9.22
N ASN A 29 2.55 10.34 -9.12
CA ASN A 29 3.00 11.25 -10.18
C ASN A 29 4.36 11.80 -9.78
N PHE A 30 5.27 11.91 -10.76
CA PHE A 30 6.58 12.49 -10.51
C PHE A 30 6.60 13.96 -10.91
N ASN A 31 6.80 14.84 -9.94
CA ASN A 31 7.21 16.25 -10.11
C ASN A 31 6.48 17.01 -11.22
N GLY A 32 5.15 16.95 -11.23
CA GLY A 32 4.39 17.66 -12.24
C GLY A 32 4.56 17.16 -13.65
N GLN A 33 5.36 16.12 -13.85
CA GLN A 33 5.48 15.48 -15.14
C GLN A 33 4.33 14.50 -15.34
N GLN A 34 4.00 14.25 -16.58
CA GLN A 34 2.91 13.34 -16.92
C GLN A 34 3.27 11.87 -16.68
N ALA A 35 4.51 11.60 -16.28
CA ALA A 35 4.93 10.25 -15.97
C ALA A 35 4.27 9.77 -14.68
N GLN A 36 3.55 8.68 -14.76
CA GLN A 36 2.93 8.03 -13.62
C GLN A 36 3.65 6.73 -13.31
N PHE A 37 3.89 6.52 -12.05
CA PHE A 37 4.38 5.25 -11.54
C PHE A 37 3.23 4.53 -10.86
N VAL A 38 3.03 3.27 -11.21
CA VAL A 38 2.03 2.44 -10.55
C VAL A 38 2.73 1.22 -9.97
N TRP A 39 2.67 1.09 -8.65
CA TRP A 39 3.12 -0.11 -7.96
C TRP A 39 1.92 -1.01 -7.71
N MET A 40 2.10 -2.30 -7.92
CA MET A 40 1.08 -3.29 -7.63
C MET A 40 1.67 -4.43 -6.83
N GLY A 41 0.90 -4.92 -5.85
CA GLY A 41 1.31 -6.05 -5.03
C GLY A 41 0.15 -6.96 -4.72
N GLU A 42 0.47 -8.19 -4.31
CA GLU A 42 -0.51 -9.21 -3.97
C GLU A 42 -0.11 -9.94 -2.70
N ALA A 43 -1.10 -10.36 -1.93
CA ALA A 43 -0.91 -11.21 -0.77
C ALA A 43 -2.11 -12.14 -0.63
N VAL A 44 -1.87 -13.34 -0.12
CA VAL A 44 -2.93 -14.33 0.09
C VAL A 44 -3.43 -14.24 1.52
N VAL A 45 -4.74 -14.31 1.69
CA VAL A 45 -5.34 -14.36 3.02
C VAL A 45 -4.92 -15.65 3.71
N ALA A 46 -4.29 -15.51 4.87
CA ALA A 46 -3.80 -16.63 5.66
C ALA A 46 -4.95 -17.33 6.41
N ALA A 47 -4.61 -18.42 7.09
CA ALA A 47 -5.60 -19.21 7.83
C ALA A 47 -6.27 -18.42 8.95
N ASP A 48 -5.65 -17.35 9.45
CA ASP A 48 -6.20 -16.47 10.47
C ASP A 48 -7.23 -15.47 9.91
N GLY A 49 -7.48 -15.50 8.61
CA GLY A 49 -8.44 -14.60 7.96
C GLY A 49 -7.88 -13.23 7.61
N LEU A 50 -6.56 -13.05 7.66
CA LEU A 50 -5.92 -11.77 7.35
C LEU A 50 -4.93 -11.91 6.22
N ALA A 51 -4.97 -10.94 5.29
CA ALA A 51 -3.95 -10.76 4.28
C ALA A 51 -3.05 -9.60 4.71
N ARG A 52 -1.75 -9.81 4.66
CA ARG A 52 -0.76 -8.80 5.03
C ARG A 52 0.15 -8.54 3.84
N LEU A 53 0.13 -7.32 3.35
CA LEU A 53 0.88 -6.92 2.18
C LEU A 53 1.85 -5.80 2.54
N ARG A 54 3.11 -5.97 2.19
CA ARG A 54 4.12 -4.92 2.35
C ARG A 54 4.04 -3.94 1.21
N VAL A 55 3.83 -2.66 1.54
CA VAL A 55 3.71 -1.58 0.55
C VAL A 55 4.95 -0.70 0.66
N PRO A 56 5.83 -0.72 -0.35
CA PRO A 56 7.09 0.01 -0.29
C PRO A 56 6.97 1.49 -0.66
N TRP A 57 5.77 1.96 -1.01
CA TRP A 57 5.57 3.33 -1.47
C TRP A 57 4.55 4.06 -0.61
N SER A 58 4.91 5.29 -0.25
CA SER A 58 4.02 6.18 0.48
C SER A 58 2.97 6.77 -0.46
N THR A 59 1.78 7.06 0.10
CA THR A 59 0.76 7.84 -0.61
C THR A 59 0.88 9.33 -0.32
N GLU A 60 1.86 9.73 0.49
CA GLU A 60 2.10 11.15 0.77
C GLU A 60 2.90 11.80 -0.35
N ASP A 61 2.52 13.03 -0.69
CA ASP A 61 3.30 13.86 -1.58
C ASP A 61 4.38 14.58 -0.78
N GLU A 62 5.64 14.29 -1.07
CA GLU A 62 6.78 14.85 -0.34
C GLU A 62 6.90 16.37 -0.50
N GLU A 63 6.48 16.92 -1.63
CA GLU A 63 6.63 18.34 -1.93
C GLU A 63 5.55 19.19 -1.32
N SER A 64 4.31 18.75 -1.36
CA SER A 64 3.19 19.55 -0.87
C SER A 64 2.68 19.13 0.50
N GLY A 65 3.09 17.97 0.97
CA GLY A 65 2.56 17.40 2.21
C GLY A 65 1.11 16.98 2.09
N GLU A 66 0.51 17.11 0.92
CA GLU A 66 -0.83 16.66 0.68
C GLU A 66 -0.84 15.20 0.29
N ALA A 67 -1.91 14.51 0.69
CA ALA A 67 -2.08 13.12 0.30
C ALA A 67 -2.28 13.05 -1.21
N ALA A 68 -1.40 12.36 -1.90
CA ALA A 68 -1.60 11.98 -3.28
C ALA A 68 -2.77 10.99 -3.35
N ALA A 69 -3.00 10.36 -4.47
CA ALA A 69 -4.06 9.36 -4.57
C ALA A 69 -3.86 8.25 -3.52
N PRO A 70 -4.91 7.84 -2.80
CA PRO A 70 -4.78 6.78 -1.81
C PRO A 70 -4.43 5.44 -2.46
N LEU A 71 -3.87 4.54 -1.66
CA LEU A 71 -3.74 3.14 -2.06
C LEU A 71 -5.14 2.58 -2.31
N ARG A 72 -5.29 1.82 -3.40
CA ARG A 72 -6.52 1.09 -3.70
C ARG A 72 -6.28 -0.40 -3.53
N TRP A 73 -7.19 -1.07 -2.85
CA TRP A 73 -7.08 -2.51 -2.67
C TRP A 73 -8.37 -3.22 -3.08
N VAL A 74 -8.22 -4.48 -3.48
CA VAL A 74 -9.33 -5.36 -3.86
C VAL A 74 -9.07 -6.73 -3.27
N ILE A 75 -10.09 -7.31 -2.68
CA ILE A 75 -10.07 -8.67 -2.18
C ILE A 75 -11.42 -9.33 -2.47
N GLY A 76 -11.43 -10.36 -3.32
CA GLY A 76 -12.68 -10.94 -3.77
C GLY A 76 -13.56 -9.90 -4.46
N GLN A 77 -14.76 -9.69 -3.92
CA GLN A 77 -15.69 -8.68 -4.44
C GLN A 77 -15.64 -7.36 -3.64
N ARG A 78 -14.82 -7.31 -2.62
CA ARG A 78 -14.64 -6.11 -1.80
C ARG A 78 -13.51 -5.27 -2.36
N LYS A 79 -13.66 -3.98 -2.25
CA LYS A 79 -12.62 -3.02 -2.63
C LYS A 79 -12.61 -1.87 -1.64
N GLY A 80 -11.50 -1.18 -1.59
CA GLY A 80 -11.36 -0.07 -0.66
C GLY A 80 -10.11 0.74 -0.91
N SER A 81 -9.80 1.57 0.06
CA SER A 81 -8.64 2.45 -0.01
C SER A 81 -7.94 2.50 1.35
N ALA A 82 -6.71 3.00 1.34
CA ALA A 82 -5.91 3.19 2.54
C ALA A 82 -4.89 4.29 2.32
N GLU A 83 -4.39 4.86 3.41
CA GLU A 83 -3.30 5.82 3.38
C GLU A 83 -2.02 5.16 3.86
N VAL A 84 -0.92 5.50 3.23
CA VAL A 84 0.40 4.97 3.54
C VAL A 84 1.33 6.12 3.86
N ALA A 85 1.66 6.29 5.13
CA ALA A 85 2.59 7.32 5.55
C ALA A 85 4.03 6.93 5.21
N LEU A 86 4.84 7.91 4.87
CA LEU A 86 6.26 7.67 4.58
C LEU A 86 6.97 7.03 5.77
N GLN A 87 6.67 7.50 6.98
CA GLN A 87 7.26 6.92 8.19
C GLN A 87 6.91 5.45 8.37
N ALA A 88 5.69 5.06 7.99
CA ALA A 88 5.29 3.66 8.05
C ALA A 88 6.07 2.82 7.06
N VAL A 89 6.33 3.34 5.87
CA VAL A 89 7.16 2.65 4.87
C VAL A 89 8.58 2.45 5.39
N LEU A 90 9.16 3.49 5.97
CA LEU A 90 10.54 3.44 6.45
C LEU A 90 10.70 2.59 7.70
N GLY A 91 9.70 2.57 8.57
CA GLY A 91 9.77 1.89 9.86
C GLY A 91 9.02 0.56 9.94
N GLY A 92 8.34 0.15 8.88
CA GLY A 92 7.55 -1.08 8.91
C GLY A 92 6.22 -0.96 9.63
N GLY A 93 5.68 0.25 9.74
CA GLY A 93 4.41 0.49 10.42
C GLY A 93 3.20 0.09 9.58
N ALA A 94 2.02 0.22 10.16
CA ALA A 94 0.77 -0.14 9.50
C ALA A 94 0.26 0.98 8.61
N CYS A 95 -0.43 0.62 7.52
CA CYS A 95 -1.22 1.57 6.75
C CYS A 95 -2.37 2.09 7.62
N THR A 96 -2.84 3.29 7.33
CA THR A 96 -3.89 3.96 8.11
C THR A 96 -5.11 4.24 7.25
N SER A 97 -6.20 4.62 7.91
CA SER A 97 -7.45 5.01 7.22
C SER A 97 -7.92 3.97 6.22
N ILE A 98 -7.83 2.70 6.59
CA ILE A 98 -8.27 1.60 5.72
C ILE A 98 -9.80 1.62 5.67
N ARG A 99 -10.33 1.74 4.47
CA ARG A 99 -11.78 1.85 4.25
C ARG A 99 -12.24 0.88 3.19
N ASP A 100 -13.42 0.32 3.41
CA ASP A 100 -14.15 -0.42 2.38
C ASP A 100 -15.01 0.58 1.60
N ASP A 101 -14.96 0.48 0.30
CA ASP A 101 -15.82 1.28 -0.57
C ASP A 101 -17.21 0.67 -0.70
#